data_b82e4657f2b15bf126dc43941f14d553
#
_entry.id   b82e4657f2b15bf126dc43941f14d553
#
_cell.length_a   1.000
_cell.length_b   1.000
_cell.length_c   1.000
_cell.angle_alpha   90.00
_cell.angle_beta   90.00
_cell.angle_gamma   90.00
#
_symmetry.space_group_name_H-M   'P 1'
#
loop_
_entity.id
_entity.type
_entity.pdbx_description
1 polymer ?
#
loop_
_entity_poly.entity_id
_entity_poly.type
_entity_poly.pdbx_seq_one_letter_code
_entity_poly.pdbx_strand_id
1 'polypeptide(L)'
;MLVASDSLGAFDMGLKGHLVMLHGMTGTSAKMLPLAEEITPSGWSCLCPEGPFIHPSGGRAWWLNEQGSKTSDPEIESQISISMDRLEGLFPPGKLILGGFSQGGAIASAMCERDIFDRVVGLVLIATKTVRYKELKRELDNLPPRSVVWMHGDKDHIIPIEIALEHLKCFQDAGWTVDEFRHKKGHMVDLSQKAAMIRSLERVARFD
;
A
#
# COMPACT_ATOMS: atom_id res chain seq x y z
N MET A 1 15.94 -24.39 32.94
CA MET A 1 14.53 -24.28 33.34
C MET A 1 13.88 -23.35 32.33
N LEU A 2 13.21 -23.95 31.36
CA LEU A 2 12.53 -23.23 30.27
C LEU A 2 11.25 -22.59 30.84
N VAL A 3 11.03 -21.33 30.55
CA VAL A 3 9.69 -20.74 30.56
C VAL A 3 9.42 -20.24 29.14
N ALA A 4 8.80 -21.08 28.34
CA ALA A 4 8.14 -20.67 27.11
C ALA A 4 6.83 -19.99 27.52
N SER A 5 6.71 -18.70 27.24
CA SER A 5 5.44 -18.01 27.42
C SER A 5 4.57 -18.19 26.18
N ASP A 6 3.54 -18.99 26.34
CA ASP A 6 2.37 -19.07 25.47
C ASP A 6 1.66 -17.69 25.45
N SER A 7 1.97 -16.87 24.45
CA SER A 7 1.24 -15.61 24.21
C SER A 7 0.83 -15.42 22.74
N LEU A 8 0.81 -16.48 21.95
CA LEU A 8 0.37 -16.47 20.54
C LEU A 8 -1.11 -16.85 20.33
N GLY A 9 -1.89 -17.05 21.38
CA GLY A 9 -3.23 -17.64 21.30
C GLY A 9 -4.44 -16.73 21.55
N ALA A 10 -4.29 -15.41 21.69
CA ALA A 10 -5.39 -14.56 22.18
C ALA A 10 -5.84 -13.44 21.22
N PHE A 11 -5.39 -13.39 19.97
CA PHE A 11 -5.63 -12.22 19.09
C PHE A 11 -6.64 -12.43 17.96
N ASP A 12 -7.31 -13.56 17.81
CA ASP A 12 -8.13 -13.84 16.63
C ASP A 12 -9.62 -14.08 16.88
N MET A 13 -10.19 -13.51 17.93
CA MET A 13 -11.62 -13.67 18.22
C MET A 13 -12.41 -12.40 17.87
N GLY A 14 -12.58 -12.13 16.57
CA GLY A 14 -13.53 -11.11 16.11
C GLY A 14 -13.03 -10.03 15.16
N LEU A 15 -11.78 -10.09 14.71
CA LEU A 15 -11.28 -9.15 13.68
C LEU A 15 -11.88 -9.48 12.31
N LYS A 16 -12.35 -8.44 11.60
CA LYS A 16 -12.92 -8.55 10.25
C LYS A 16 -11.86 -8.61 9.16
N GLY A 17 -10.66 -8.12 9.45
CA GLY A 17 -9.54 -8.06 8.51
C GLY A 17 -8.41 -7.16 9.01
N HIS A 18 -7.46 -6.88 8.13
CA HIS A 18 -6.26 -6.12 8.45
C HIS A 18 -5.98 -5.04 7.41
N LEU A 19 -5.75 -3.82 7.88
CA LEU A 19 -5.19 -2.74 7.06
C LEU A 19 -3.66 -2.83 7.10
N VAL A 20 -3.03 -3.07 5.97
CA VAL A 20 -1.56 -3.09 5.86
C VAL A 20 -1.12 -1.80 5.16
N MET A 21 -0.37 -0.96 5.87
CA MET A 21 0.11 0.33 5.34
C MET A 21 1.62 0.37 5.23
N LEU A 22 2.11 0.57 4.00
CA LEU A 22 3.52 0.56 3.64
C LEU A 22 4.07 1.98 3.61
N HIS A 23 5.20 2.19 4.28
CA HIS A 23 5.86 3.50 4.32
C HIS A 23 6.51 3.89 2.98
N GLY A 24 6.76 5.18 2.77
CA GLY A 24 7.56 5.66 1.62
C GLY A 24 9.07 5.42 1.79
N MET A 25 9.85 5.74 0.76
CA MET A 25 11.31 5.71 0.83
C MET A 25 11.81 6.58 2.00
N THR A 26 12.82 6.11 2.73
CA THR A 26 13.32 6.71 3.98
C THR A 26 12.32 6.70 5.15
N GLY A 27 11.17 6.07 4.96
CA GLY A 27 10.18 5.88 6.00
C GLY A 27 10.52 4.72 6.95
N THR A 28 9.66 4.50 7.93
CA THR A 28 9.71 3.36 8.86
C THR A 28 8.29 2.97 9.26
N SER A 29 8.14 1.77 9.83
CA SER A 29 6.91 1.31 10.47
C SER A 29 6.39 2.36 11.48
N ALA A 30 7.26 2.83 12.37
CA ALA A 30 6.90 3.81 13.41
C ALA A 30 6.39 5.14 12.85
N LYS A 31 6.87 5.58 11.69
CA LYS A 31 6.39 6.81 11.03
C LYS A 31 5.05 6.59 10.33
N MET A 32 4.77 5.38 9.84
CA MET A 32 3.52 5.06 9.15
C MET A 32 2.38 4.73 10.13
N LEU A 33 2.69 4.14 11.27
CA LEU A 33 1.72 3.62 12.22
C LEU A 33 0.66 4.64 12.67
N PRO A 34 0.98 5.90 13.01
CA PRO A 34 -0.05 6.86 13.43
C PRO A 34 -1.13 7.10 12.37
N LEU A 35 -0.75 7.19 11.09
CA LEU A 35 -1.71 7.31 10.01
C LEU A 35 -2.55 6.03 9.87
N ALA A 36 -1.91 4.87 9.90
CA ALA A 36 -2.58 3.58 9.77
C ALA A 36 -3.63 3.38 10.88
N GLU A 37 -3.28 3.65 12.14
CA GLU A 37 -4.20 3.57 13.28
C GLU A 37 -5.42 4.47 13.11
N GLU A 38 -5.19 5.71 12.66
CA GLU A 38 -6.25 6.70 12.48
C GLU A 38 -7.25 6.35 11.36
N ILE A 39 -6.81 5.65 10.32
CA ILE A 39 -7.66 5.33 9.17
C ILE A 39 -8.15 3.86 9.14
N THR A 40 -7.75 3.05 10.12
CA THR A 40 -8.15 1.64 10.21
C THR A 40 -9.66 1.53 10.41
N PRO A 41 -10.36 0.73 9.57
CA PRO A 41 -11.79 0.53 9.73
C PRO A 41 -12.19 -0.13 11.05
N SER A 42 -13.40 0.12 11.50
CA SER A 42 -13.93 -0.42 12.74
C SER A 42 -13.96 -1.96 12.74
N GLY A 43 -13.34 -2.56 13.75
CA GLY A 43 -13.22 -4.01 13.89
C GLY A 43 -12.11 -4.62 13.01
N TRP A 44 -11.23 -3.79 12.44
CA TRP A 44 -10.02 -4.20 11.75
C TRP A 44 -8.80 -3.92 12.63
N SER A 45 -7.68 -4.58 12.38
CA SER A 45 -6.38 -4.19 12.93
C SER A 45 -5.52 -3.55 11.86
N CYS A 46 -4.42 -2.91 12.24
CA CYS A 46 -3.43 -2.41 11.28
C CYS A 46 -2.07 -3.05 11.48
N LEU A 47 -1.32 -3.12 10.36
CA LEU A 47 0.05 -3.59 10.30
C LEU A 47 0.85 -2.64 9.41
N CYS A 48 2.02 -2.23 9.89
CA CYS A 48 2.94 -1.40 9.13
C CYS A 48 4.30 -2.12 8.99
N PRO A 49 4.49 -2.99 7.98
CA PRO A 49 5.77 -3.66 7.74
C PRO A 49 6.87 -2.67 7.40
N GLU A 50 8.13 -3.06 7.67
CA GLU A 50 9.30 -2.31 7.22
C GLU A 50 9.88 -2.88 5.93
N GLY A 51 10.23 -1.99 5.01
CA GLY A 51 10.97 -2.34 3.80
C GLY A 51 12.29 -3.07 4.13
N PRO A 52 12.71 -4.03 3.29
CA PRO A 52 13.88 -4.87 3.58
C PRO A 52 15.21 -4.11 3.53
N PHE A 53 15.27 -3.01 2.77
CA PHE A 53 16.53 -2.33 2.51
C PHE A 53 16.74 -1.14 3.46
N ILE A 54 17.96 -0.97 3.97
CA ILE A 54 18.37 0.22 4.72
C ILE A 54 18.73 1.30 3.71
N HIS A 55 18.05 2.47 3.80
CA HIS A 55 18.35 3.57 2.90
C HIS A 55 19.58 4.35 3.37
N PRO A 56 20.52 4.74 2.46
CA PRO A 56 21.74 5.48 2.84
C PRO A 56 21.49 6.78 3.60
N SER A 57 20.37 7.45 3.31
CA SER A 57 19.95 8.69 4.02
C SER A 57 19.16 8.41 5.31
N GLY A 58 19.15 7.17 5.80
CA GLY A 58 18.38 6.74 6.97
C GLY A 58 17.00 6.21 6.64
N GLY A 59 16.42 5.46 7.60
CA GLY A 59 15.14 4.77 7.43
C GLY A 59 15.26 3.54 6.51
N ARG A 60 14.12 3.15 5.92
CA ARG A 60 13.98 1.95 5.09
C ARG A 60 13.49 2.29 3.69
N ALA A 61 13.65 1.34 2.77
CA ALA A 61 13.16 1.40 1.41
C ALA A 61 12.65 0.02 0.97
N TRP A 62 11.75 0.03 -0.01
CA TRP A 62 11.26 -1.19 -0.68
C TRP A 62 12.17 -1.58 -1.85
N TRP A 63 12.85 -0.60 -2.42
CA TRP A 63 14.00 -0.74 -3.32
C TRP A 63 14.88 0.50 -3.21
N LEU A 64 16.16 0.38 -3.56
CA LEU A 64 17.11 1.48 -3.55
C LEU A 64 17.22 2.08 -4.96
N ASN A 65 16.94 3.37 -5.07
CA ASN A 65 17.14 4.12 -6.31
C ASN A 65 18.50 4.82 -6.26
N GLU A 66 19.35 4.56 -7.20
CA GLU A 66 20.47 5.44 -7.50
C GLU A 66 20.04 6.57 -8.46
N GLN A 67 20.81 7.66 -8.48
CA GLN A 67 20.50 8.78 -9.37
C GLN A 67 20.54 8.32 -10.84
N GLY A 68 19.42 8.47 -11.55
CA GLY A 68 19.28 8.07 -12.95
C GLY A 68 18.81 6.63 -13.17
N SER A 69 18.65 5.80 -12.13
CA SER A 69 18.11 4.45 -12.26
C SER A 69 16.62 4.47 -12.62
N LYS A 70 16.19 3.43 -13.35
CA LYS A 70 14.79 3.19 -13.73
C LYS A 70 14.25 1.98 -12.98
N THR A 71 12.96 1.95 -12.73
CA THR A 71 12.31 0.77 -12.11
C THR A 71 12.41 -0.49 -12.97
N SER A 72 12.67 -0.36 -14.27
CA SER A 72 12.93 -1.49 -15.19
C SER A 72 14.38 -1.98 -15.16
N ASP A 73 15.26 -1.41 -14.35
CA ASP A 73 16.63 -1.91 -14.23
C ASP A 73 16.60 -3.24 -13.47
N PRO A 74 17.32 -4.29 -13.93
CA PRO A 74 17.21 -5.65 -13.38
C PRO A 74 17.45 -5.74 -11.88
N GLU A 75 18.36 -4.91 -11.34
CA GLU A 75 18.63 -4.87 -9.90
C GLU A 75 17.43 -4.32 -9.12
N ILE A 76 16.80 -3.26 -9.61
CA ILE A 76 15.60 -2.67 -8.97
C ILE A 76 14.43 -3.64 -9.07
N GLU A 77 14.24 -4.28 -10.21
CA GLU A 77 13.22 -5.33 -10.40
C GLU A 77 13.40 -6.48 -9.41
N SER A 78 14.64 -6.93 -9.19
CA SER A 78 14.96 -7.94 -8.19
C SER A 78 14.62 -7.47 -6.78
N GLN A 79 14.97 -6.24 -6.42
CA GLN A 79 14.67 -5.67 -5.10
C GLN A 79 13.16 -5.50 -4.87
N ILE A 80 12.39 -5.11 -5.88
CA ILE A 80 10.93 -5.06 -5.83
C ILE A 80 10.37 -6.47 -5.55
N SER A 81 10.85 -7.49 -6.26
CA SER A 81 10.43 -8.88 -6.05
C SER A 81 10.75 -9.37 -4.64
N ILE A 82 11.96 -9.11 -4.13
CA ILE A 82 12.36 -9.42 -2.74
C ILE A 82 11.40 -8.75 -1.73
N SER A 83 11.01 -7.50 -1.98
CA SER A 83 10.09 -6.79 -1.11
C SER A 83 8.68 -7.40 -1.11
N MET A 84 8.20 -7.82 -2.27
CA MET A 84 6.90 -8.49 -2.42
C MET A 84 6.92 -9.87 -1.73
N ASP A 85 7.96 -10.68 -1.92
CA ASP A 85 8.12 -12.00 -1.29
C ASP A 85 8.16 -11.87 0.25
N ARG A 86 8.89 -10.87 0.77
CA ARG A 86 8.93 -10.60 2.20
C ARG A 86 7.56 -10.21 2.76
N LEU A 87 6.81 -9.36 2.05
CA LEU A 87 5.48 -8.92 2.48
C LEU A 87 4.50 -10.07 2.53
N GLU A 88 4.51 -10.95 1.55
CA GLU A 88 3.64 -12.12 1.49
C GLU A 88 3.79 -13.00 2.73
N GLY A 89 5.03 -13.19 3.21
CA GLY A 89 5.31 -13.93 4.45
C GLY A 89 4.93 -13.21 5.75
N LEU A 90 4.61 -11.90 5.69
CA LEU A 90 4.25 -11.10 6.87
C LEU A 90 2.74 -10.86 7.01
N PHE A 91 1.96 -11.12 5.97
CA PHE A 91 0.53 -10.82 6.00
C PHE A 91 -0.23 -11.76 6.94
N PRO A 92 -1.02 -11.21 7.88
CA PRO A 92 -1.86 -12.01 8.75
C PRO A 92 -2.95 -12.74 7.95
N PRO A 93 -3.56 -13.79 8.49
CA PRO A 93 -4.69 -14.47 7.84
C PRO A 93 -5.93 -13.56 7.75
N GLY A 94 -6.87 -13.86 6.84
CA GLY A 94 -8.11 -13.11 6.68
C GLY A 94 -8.08 -12.05 5.59
N LYS A 95 -9.11 -11.19 5.55
CA LYS A 95 -9.26 -10.11 4.55
C LYS A 95 -8.18 -9.04 4.75
N LEU A 96 -7.73 -8.44 3.64
CA LEU A 96 -6.70 -7.41 3.65
C LEU A 96 -7.19 -6.14 2.90
N ILE A 97 -6.87 -4.99 3.45
CA ILE A 97 -6.77 -3.74 2.70
C ILE A 97 -5.28 -3.42 2.61
N LEU A 98 -4.73 -3.37 1.40
CA LEU A 98 -3.32 -3.02 1.21
C LEU A 98 -3.20 -1.56 0.83
N GLY A 99 -2.20 -0.90 1.38
CA GLY A 99 -1.97 0.48 1.02
C GLY A 99 -0.57 0.97 1.32
N GLY A 100 -0.30 2.20 0.95
CA GLY A 100 0.97 2.83 1.27
C GLY A 100 1.11 4.22 0.69
N PHE A 101 2.17 4.86 1.16
CA PHE A 101 2.60 6.16 0.72
C PHE A 101 3.81 6.03 -0.23
N SER A 102 3.79 6.74 -1.36
CA SER A 102 4.92 6.82 -2.29
C SER A 102 5.41 5.42 -2.72
N GLN A 103 6.65 5.04 -2.43
CA GLN A 103 7.22 3.71 -2.69
C GLN A 103 6.34 2.58 -2.12
N GLY A 104 5.80 2.77 -0.91
CA GLY A 104 4.90 1.78 -0.29
C GLY A 104 3.61 1.56 -1.08
N GLY A 105 3.01 2.63 -1.62
CA GLY A 105 1.83 2.51 -2.48
C GLY A 105 2.14 1.80 -3.81
N ALA A 106 3.35 2.01 -4.35
CA ALA A 106 3.80 1.33 -5.55
C ALA A 106 3.93 -0.19 -5.34
N ILE A 107 4.50 -0.62 -4.21
CA ILE A 107 4.56 -2.04 -3.84
C ILE A 107 3.16 -2.59 -3.56
N ALA A 108 2.30 -1.86 -2.83
CA ALA A 108 0.94 -2.31 -2.55
C ALA A 108 0.16 -2.61 -3.85
N SER A 109 0.30 -1.78 -4.88
CA SER A 109 -0.32 -2.04 -6.19
C SER A 109 0.35 -3.18 -6.96
N ALA A 110 1.67 -3.36 -6.84
CA ALA A 110 2.37 -4.46 -7.49
C ALA A 110 2.01 -5.84 -6.91
N MET A 111 1.51 -5.89 -5.66
CA MET A 111 1.06 -7.15 -5.04
C MET A 111 -0.09 -7.83 -5.79
N CYS A 112 -0.76 -7.14 -6.74
CA CYS A 112 -1.77 -7.78 -7.61
C CYS A 112 -1.22 -8.94 -8.46
N GLU A 113 0.10 -9.04 -8.60
CA GLU A 113 0.81 -10.15 -9.26
C GLU A 113 0.94 -11.41 -8.38
N ARG A 114 0.46 -11.39 -7.13
CA ARG A 114 0.64 -12.45 -6.14
C ARG A 114 -0.69 -13.07 -5.74
N ASP A 115 -0.71 -14.38 -5.50
CA ASP A 115 -1.91 -15.14 -5.10
C ASP A 115 -2.55 -14.57 -3.81
N ILE A 116 -1.73 -14.01 -2.93
CA ILE A 116 -2.20 -13.34 -1.71
C ILE A 116 -3.22 -12.23 -1.99
N PHE A 117 -3.20 -11.68 -3.21
CA PHE A 117 -4.10 -10.61 -3.61
C PHE A 117 -5.58 -11.03 -3.65
N ASP A 118 -5.88 -12.32 -3.73
CA ASP A 118 -7.24 -12.85 -3.62
C ASP A 118 -7.93 -12.46 -2.30
N ARG A 119 -7.15 -12.21 -1.27
CA ARG A 119 -7.62 -11.77 0.05
C ARG A 119 -7.75 -10.25 0.19
N VAL A 120 -7.25 -9.50 -0.78
CA VAL A 120 -7.27 -8.02 -0.75
C VAL A 120 -8.63 -7.53 -1.20
N VAL A 121 -9.37 -6.86 -0.33
CA VAL A 121 -10.70 -6.31 -0.63
C VAL A 121 -10.64 -4.89 -1.18
N GLY A 122 -9.51 -4.21 -1.10
CA GLY A 122 -9.29 -2.88 -1.68
C GLY A 122 -7.90 -2.33 -1.40
N LEU A 123 -7.61 -1.18 -2.01
CA LEU A 123 -6.30 -0.53 -1.94
C LEU A 123 -6.39 0.89 -1.36
N VAL A 124 -5.30 1.34 -0.74
CA VAL A 124 -5.06 2.74 -0.32
C VAL A 124 -3.78 3.24 -0.96
N LEU A 125 -3.89 4.08 -1.96
CA LEU A 125 -2.77 4.55 -2.77
C LEU A 125 -2.56 6.05 -2.58
N ILE A 126 -1.50 6.44 -1.87
CA ILE A 126 -1.22 7.83 -1.50
C ILE A 126 0.08 8.30 -2.12
N ALA A 127 0.02 9.39 -2.90
CA ALA A 127 1.17 10.04 -3.53
C ALA A 127 2.10 9.04 -4.24
N THR A 128 1.54 8.15 -5.05
CA THR A 128 2.24 7.00 -5.63
C THR A 128 2.03 6.88 -7.13
N LYS A 129 2.82 5.99 -7.74
CA LYS A 129 2.74 5.58 -9.14
C LYS A 129 2.93 4.06 -9.23
N THR A 130 2.60 3.46 -10.36
CA THR A 130 2.99 2.07 -10.60
C THR A 130 4.48 1.95 -10.93
N VAL A 131 5.09 0.85 -10.53
CA VAL A 131 6.47 0.46 -10.90
C VAL A 131 6.48 -0.63 -11.97
N ARG A 132 5.35 -1.30 -12.17
CA ARG A 132 5.14 -2.41 -13.11
C ARG A 132 3.85 -2.18 -13.90
N TYR A 133 3.87 -1.21 -14.81
CA TYR A 133 2.66 -0.76 -15.51
C TYR A 133 2.00 -1.85 -16.35
N LYS A 134 2.80 -2.62 -17.10
CA LYS A 134 2.29 -3.68 -17.99
C LYS A 134 1.72 -4.85 -17.20
N GLU A 135 2.44 -5.26 -16.16
CA GLU A 135 2.06 -6.33 -15.25
C GLU A 135 0.78 -5.95 -14.52
N LEU A 136 0.74 -4.75 -13.91
CA LEU A 136 -0.45 -4.25 -13.24
C LEU A 136 -1.67 -4.30 -14.16
N LYS A 137 -1.57 -3.78 -15.36
CA LYS A 137 -2.70 -3.76 -16.31
C LYS A 137 -3.16 -5.16 -16.66
N ARG A 138 -2.22 -6.08 -16.95
CA ARG A 138 -2.54 -7.48 -17.25
C ARG A 138 -3.27 -8.17 -16.10
N GLU A 139 -2.79 -7.97 -14.86
CA GLU A 139 -3.40 -8.62 -13.69
C GLU A 139 -4.78 -8.03 -13.37
N LEU A 140 -4.96 -6.71 -13.50
CA LEU A 140 -6.25 -6.08 -13.29
C LEU A 140 -7.33 -6.55 -14.28
N ASP A 141 -6.96 -6.94 -15.50
CA ASP A 141 -7.89 -7.52 -16.49
C ASP A 141 -8.42 -8.90 -16.05
N ASN A 142 -7.71 -9.60 -15.15
CA ASN A 142 -8.07 -10.94 -14.65
C ASN A 142 -8.65 -10.92 -13.23
N LEU A 143 -8.47 -9.85 -12.48
CA LEU A 143 -8.95 -9.72 -11.11
C LEU A 143 -10.38 -9.16 -11.06
N PRO A 144 -11.24 -9.63 -10.15
CA PRO A 144 -12.53 -9.01 -9.95
C PRO A 144 -12.35 -7.55 -9.50
N PRO A 145 -13.14 -6.60 -10.04
CA PRO A 145 -13.08 -5.21 -9.65
C PRO A 145 -13.32 -5.02 -8.15
N ARG A 146 -12.53 -4.15 -7.53
CA ARG A 146 -12.57 -3.81 -6.10
C ARG A 146 -12.57 -2.28 -5.95
N SER A 147 -12.18 -1.78 -4.78
CA SER A 147 -12.15 -0.34 -4.52
C SER A 147 -10.73 0.16 -4.29
N VAL A 148 -10.46 1.38 -4.76
CA VAL A 148 -9.22 2.12 -4.50
C VAL A 148 -9.57 3.43 -3.78
N VAL A 149 -8.97 3.65 -2.63
CA VAL A 149 -8.91 4.97 -1.97
C VAL A 149 -7.61 5.63 -2.42
N TRP A 150 -7.71 6.64 -3.25
CA TRP A 150 -6.54 7.29 -3.87
C TRP A 150 -6.39 8.73 -3.42
N MET A 151 -5.19 9.12 -3.03
CA MET A 151 -4.87 10.50 -2.64
C MET A 151 -3.62 11.00 -3.34
N HIS A 152 -3.66 12.22 -3.92
CA HIS A 152 -2.50 12.83 -4.56
C HIS A 152 -2.52 14.35 -4.53
N GLY A 153 -1.33 14.95 -4.46
CA GLY A 153 -1.15 16.40 -4.48
C GLY A 153 -0.93 16.96 -5.88
N ASP A 154 -1.70 17.99 -6.27
CA ASP A 154 -1.56 18.65 -7.58
C ASP A 154 -0.19 19.32 -7.77
N LYS A 155 0.55 19.59 -6.69
CA LYS A 155 1.89 20.19 -6.69
C LYS A 155 2.97 19.21 -6.28
N ASP A 156 2.73 17.91 -6.49
CA ASP A 156 3.72 16.88 -6.22
C ASP A 156 4.86 16.94 -7.26
N HIS A 157 6.06 17.33 -6.81
CA HIS A 157 7.25 17.42 -7.64
C HIS A 157 8.08 16.14 -7.64
N ILE A 158 7.74 15.17 -6.79
CA ILE A 158 8.40 13.86 -6.72
C ILE A 158 7.73 12.89 -7.69
N ILE A 159 6.40 12.85 -7.65
CA ILE A 159 5.58 12.09 -8.58
C ILE A 159 4.57 13.05 -9.21
N PRO A 160 4.83 13.53 -10.42
CA PRO A 160 3.91 14.43 -11.13
C PRO A 160 2.51 13.85 -11.22
N ILE A 161 1.49 14.71 -11.11
CA ILE A 161 0.08 14.29 -11.08
C ILE A 161 -0.31 13.48 -12.32
N GLU A 162 0.27 13.77 -13.48
CA GLU A 162 0.01 13.05 -14.73
C GLU A 162 0.40 11.58 -14.61
N ILE A 163 1.58 11.30 -14.02
CA ILE A 163 2.06 9.92 -13.77
C ILE A 163 1.15 9.19 -12.78
N ALA A 164 0.70 9.89 -11.73
CA ALA A 164 -0.21 9.30 -10.75
C ALA A 164 -1.60 9.02 -11.34
N LEU A 165 -2.08 9.87 -12.25
CA LEU A 165 -3.34 9.67 -12.97
C LEU A 165 -3.25 8.51 -13.97
N GLU A 166 -2.12 8.29 -14.62
CA GLU A 166 -1.89 7.11 -15.46
C GLU A 166 -2.01 5.81 -14.63
N HIS A 167 -1.44 5.81 -13.43
CA HIS A 167 -1.58 4.69 -12.50
C HIS A 167 -3.04 4.47 -12.07
N LEU A 168 -3.73 5.55 -11.69
CA LEU A 168 -5.14 5.51 -11.30
C LEU A 168 -6.03 4.98 -12.44
N LYS A 169 -5.73 5.41 -13.67
CA LYS A 169 -6.46 5.00 -14.86
C LYS A 169 -6.42 3.48 -15.09
N CYS A 170 -5.36 2.78 -14.72
CA CYS A 170 -5.32 1.32 -14.82
C CYS A 170 -6.48 0.67 -14.04
N PHE A 171 -6.76 1.15 -12.85
CA PHE A 171 -7.86 0.64 -12.01
C PHE A 171 -9.23 1.04 -12.57
N GLN A 172 -9.37 2.29 -13.03
CA GLN A 172 -10.62 2.77 -13.63
C GLN A 172 -10.97 1.98 -14.90
N ASP A 173 -10.01 1.76 -15.78
CA ASP A 173 -10.20 1.00 -17.03
C ASP A 173 -10.57 -0.47 -16.75
N ALA A 174 -10.11 -1.04 -15.63
CA ALA A 174 -10.46 -2.38 -15.16
C ALA A 174 -11.80 -2.42 -14.36
N GLY A 175 -12.54 -1.31 -14.30
CA GLY A 175 -13.86 -1.24 -13.65
C GLY A 175 -13.81 -1.11 -12.12
N TRP A 176 -12.65 -0.82 -11.53
CA TRP A 176 -12.55 -0.62 -10.09
C TRP A 176 -13.21 0.69 -9.66
N THR A 177 -13.84 0.68 -8.49
CA THR A 177 -14.39 1.90 -7.88
C THR A 177 -13.26 2.73 -7.29
N VAL A 178 -13.20 4.01 -7.62
CA VAL A 178 -12.16 4.93 -7.12
C VAL A 178 -12.79 6.04 -6.29
N ASP A 179 -12.34 6.16 -5.03
CA ASP A 179 -12.56 7.34 -4.20
C ASP A 179 -11.33 8.24 -4.31
N GLU A 180 -11.46 9.35 -5.03
CA GLU A 180 -10.36 10.26 -5.37
C GLU A 180 -10.28 11.44 -4.39
N PHE A 181 -9.11 11.62 -3.77
CA PHE A 181 -8.77 12.71 -2.85
C PHE A 181 -7.61 13.54 -3.38
N ARG A 182 -7.91 14.56 -4.19
CA ARG A 182 -6.90 15.52 -4.67
C ARG A 182 -6.72 16.69 -3.70
N HIS A 183 -5.53 17.22 -3.64
CA HIS A 183 -5.22 18.40 -2.83
C HIS A 183 -4.16 19.30 -3.47
N LYS A 184 -4.18 20.59 -3.13
CA LYS A 184 -3.29 21.60 -3.70
C LYS A 184 -1.87 21.64 -3.07
N LYS A 185 -1.49 20.59 -2.34
CA LYS A 185 -0.18 20.44 -1.70
C LYS A 185 0.75 19.58 -2.57
N GLY A 186 2.01 19.37 -2.11
CA GLY A 186 3.01 18.53 -2.75
C GLY A 186 2.94 17.05 -2.33
N HIS A 187 4.11 16.40 -2.28
CA HIS A 187 4.29 14.98 -1.97
C HIS A 187 4.04 14.67 -0.49
N MET A 188 2.77 14.54 -0.11
CA MET A 188 2.37 14.34 1.29
C MET A 188 0.95 13.78 1.43
N VAL A 189 0.62 13.34 2.63
CA VAL A 189 -0.77 13.00 3.02
C VAL A 189 -1.50 14.28 3.40
N ASP A 190 -2.70 14.52 2.86
CA ASP A 190 -3.54 15.63 3.30
C ASP A 190 -4.52 15.21 4.38
N LEU A 191 -4.12 15.39 5.62
CA LEU A 191 -4.92 15.04 6.79
C LEU A 191 -6.24 15.84 6.91
N SER A 192 -6.41 16.95 6.18
CA SER A 192 -7.69 17.68 6.15
C SER A 192 -8.81 16.85 5.51
N GLN A 193 -8.48 15.85 4.69
CA GLN A 193 -9.43 14.94 4.05
C GLN A 193 -9.58 13.59 4.81
N LYS A 194 -8.92 13.44 5.95
CA LYS A 194 -8.88 12.19 6.73
C LYS A 194 -10.27 11.62 7.03
N ALA A 195 -11.21 12.45 7.47
CA ALA A 195 -12.56 11.98 7.81
C ALA A 195 -13.31 11.39 6.59
N ALA A 196 -13.10 11.95 5.40
CA ALA A 196 -13.68 11.40 4.18
C ALA A 196 -13.00 10.09 3.77
N MET A 197 -11.69 10.02 3.92
CA MET A 197 -10.88 8.82 3.66
C MET A 197 -11.28 7.65 4.57
N ILE A 198 -11.52 7.90 5.86
CA ILE A 198 -12.04 6.90 6.82
C ILE A 198 -13.40 6.36 6.34
N ARG A 199 -14.32 7.23 5.93
CA ARG A 199 -15.63 6.79 5.39
C ARG A 199 -15.50 5.91 4.15
N SER A 200 -14.55 6.20 3.27
CA SER A 200 -14.25 5.37 2.11
C SER A 200 -13.74 4.00 2.54
N LEU A 201 -12.80 3.94 3.47
CA LEU A 201 -12.25 2.69 3.98
C LEU A 201 -13.28 1.85 4.73
N GLU A 202 -14.20 2.47 5.45
CA GLU A 202 -15.34 1.76 6.06
C GLU A 202 -16.25 1.10 5.00
N ARG A 203 -16.41 1.70 3.82
CA ARG A 203 -17.13 1.07 2.69
C ARG A 203 -16.36 -0.10 2.11
N VAL A 204 -15.04 0.09 1.87
CA VAL A 204 -14.14 -0.97 1.38
C VAL A 204 -14.16 -2.18 2.32
N ALA A 205 -14.10 -1.94 3.62
CA ALA A 205 -14.07 -2.99 4.65
C ALA A 205 -15.37 -3.83 4.73
N ARG A 206 -16.48 -3.36 4.15
CA ARG A 206 -17.77 -4.07 4.07
C ARG A 206 -17.92 -4.91 2.81
N PHE A 207 -16.96 -4.86 1.93
CA PHE A 207 -16.98 -5.62 0.68
C PHE A 207 -16.83 -7.12 1.00
N ASP A 208 -17.81 -7.91 0.58
CA ASP A 208 -17.87 -9.38 0.77
C ASP A 208 -17.22 -10.13 -0.39
#